data_db9f5ee0007ca912245e061e155097d6
#
_entry.id   db9f5ee0007ca912245e061e155097d6
#
_cell.length_a   1.000
_cell.length_b   1.000
_cell.length_c   1.000
_cell.angle_alpha   90.00
_cell.angle_beta   90.00
_cell.angle_gamma   90.00
#
_symmetry.space_group_name_H-M   'P 1'
#
loop_
_entity.id
_entity.type
_entity.pdbx_description
1 polymer ?
#
loop_
_entity_poly.entity_id
_entity_poly.type
_entity_poly.pdbx_seq_one_letter_code
_entity_poly.pdbx_strand_id
1 'polypeptide(L)'
;MAIPTMTVTDFLDAKAKRCETAMRDHLDGLRDLPPTLRQAMAYSLFAGGKRLRPALVMGAAEIIGDDDIPALPAACAIEMIHTYSLIHDDLPCMDDDDLRRGKPTAHKQYGEAIAVLAGDALLTLAFDIAASTDRTDIVRLIAQASGAEGMAGGQVLDILSEGKQVPLEELQRIHAAKTGALISASVCAGAMLANANTDQLAAMKAYGEYLGLAFQIADDILDVVGDEAAIGKPVGSDEALNKSTYPGLVGIDHARLLAREAADAAINALEPFGDSANTFRALAAYVVDRES
;
A
#
# COMPACT_ATOMS: atom_id res chain seq x y z
N MET A 1 -17.94 -32.04 0.06
CA MET A 1 -16.54 -31.75 0.50
C MET A 1 -16.47 -30.25 0.58
N ALA A 2 -16.24 -29.69 1.76
CA ALA A 2 -16.01 -28.23 1.86
C ALA A 2 -14.70 -27.91 1.12
N ILE A 3 -14.76 -26.98 0.17
CA ILE A 3 -13.55 -26.42 -0.46
C ILE A 3 -12.75 -25.79 0.69
N PRO A 4 -11.46 -26.11 0.89
CA PRO A 4 -10.68 -25.48 1.93
C PRO A 4 -10.68 -23.99 1.67
N THR A 5 -11.14 -23.20 2.62
CA THR A 5 -11.13 -21.74 2.56
C THR A 5 -9.66 -21.32 2.52
N MET A 6 -9.25 -20.66 1.44
CA MET A 6 -7.90 -20.08 1.29
C MET A 6 -7.62 -19.16 2.48
N THR A 7 -6.48 -19.32 3.15
CA THR A 7 -6.09 -18.40 4.23
C THR A 7 -5.72 -17.02 3.66
N VAL A 8 -5.74 -15.98 4.50
CA VAL A 8 -5.29 -14.64 4.08
C VAL A 8 -3.84 -14.67 3.58
N THR A 9 -2.97 -15.42 4.24
CA THR A 9 -1.57 -15.59 3.86
C THR A 9 -1.45 -16.26 2.49
N ASP A 10 -2.16 -17.38 2.25
CA ASP A 10 -2.14 -18.05 0.95
C ASP A 10 -2.65 -17.13 -0.18
N PHE A 11 -3.68 -16.32 0.11
CA PHE A 11 -4.20 -15.33 -0.84
C PHE A 11 -3.15 -14.28 -1.18
N LEU A 12 -2.52 -13.67 -0.17
CA LEU A 12 -1.49 -12.66 -0.36
C LEU A 12 -0.30 -13.22 -1.15
N ASP A 13 0.18 -14.42 -0.79
CA ASP A 13 1.31 -15.08 -1.46
C ASP A 13 1.01 -15.39 -2.93
N ALA A 14 -0.20 -15.88 -3.22
CA ALA A 14 -0.61 -16.17 -4.59
C ALA A 14 -0.65 -14.90 -5.45
N LYS A 15 -1.21 -13.80 -4.93
CA LYS A 15 -1.27 -12.51 -5.63
C LYS A 15 0.10 -11.85 -5.76
N ALA A 16 0.93 -11.92 -4.71
CA ALA A 16 2.29 -11.44 -4.71
C ALA A 16 3.12 -12.11 -5.83
N LYS A 17 3.08 -13.44 -5.90
CA LYS A 17 3.82 -14.21 -6.92
C LYS A 17 3.42 -13.84 -8.34
N ARG A 18 2.11 -13.67 -8.61
CA ARG A 18 1.62 -13.26 -9.93
C ARG A 18 2.08 -11.85 -10.30
N CYS A 19 1.91 -10.89 -9.38
CA CYS A 19 2.32 -9.52 -9.58
C CYS A 19 3.84 -9.41 -9.79
N GLU A 20 4.65 -10.10 -8.97
CA GLU A 20 6.11 -10.09 -9.12
C GLU A 20 6.59 -10.69 -10.45
N THR A 21 5.93 -11.74 -10.93
CA THR A 21 6.22 -12.29 -12.26
C THR A 21 5.95 -11.25 -13.34
N ALA A 22 4.77 -10.64 -13.34
CA ALA A 22 4.43 -9.61 -14.32
C ALA A 22 5.34 -8.38 -14.26
N MET A 23 5.70 -7.92 -13.06
CA MET A 23 6.66 -6.81 -12.90
C MET A 23 8.05 -7.16 -13.43
N ARG A 24 8.52 -8.43 -13.30
CA ARG A 24 9.77 -8.88 -13.93
C ARG A 24 9.68 -8.82 -15.44
N ASP A 25 8.59 -9.34 -16.02
CA ASP A 25 8.38 -9.33 -17.46
C ASP A 25 8.38 -7.89 -18.03
N HIS A 26 7.78 -6.93 -17.31
CA HIS A 26 7.83 -5.52 -17.68
C HIS A 26 9.25 -4.96 -17.66
N LEU A 27 10.03 -5.21 -16.59
CA LEU A 27 11.41 -4.74 -16.51
C LEU A 27 12.31 -5.40 -17.58
N ASP A 28 12.12 -6.67 -17.85
CA ASP A 28 12.90 -7.43 -18.83
C ASP A 28 12.56 -7.02 -20.27
N GLY A 29 11.34 -6.53 -20.50
CA GLY A 29 10.89 -5.95 -21.76
C GLY A 29 11.58 -4.63 -22.14
N LEU A 30 12.19 -3.91 -21.20
CA LEU A 30 12.90 -2.64 -21.43
C LEU A 30 14.30 -2.89 -22.00
N ARG A 31 14.47 -2.77 -23.33
CA ARG A 31 15.70 -3.19 -24.04
C ARG A 31 16.90 -2.29 -23.79
N ASP A 32 16.71 -0.97 -23.79
CA ASP A 32 17.77 0.03 -23.74
C ASP A 32 17.96 0.66 -22.36
N LEU A 33 17.52 -0.02 -21.29
CA LEU A 33 17.64 0.46 -19.91
C LEU A 33 19.09 0.33 -19.42
N PRO A 34 19.72 1.41 -18.90
CA PRO A 34 21.07 1.34 -18.32
C PRO A 34 21.15 0.26 -17.24
N PRO A 35 22.19 -0.61 -17.26
CA PRO A 35 22.27 -1.75 -16.33
C PRO A 35 22.18 -1.37 -14.85
N THR A 36 22.84 -0.28 -14.44
CA THR A 36 22.79 0.19 -13.06
C THR A 36 21.38 0.63 -12.65
N LEU A 37 20.65 1.32 -13.54
CA LEU A 37 19.27 1.73 -13.28
C LEU A 37 18.35 0.53 -13.15
N ARG A 38 18.47 -0.46 -14.07
CA ARG A 38 17.73 -1.73 -13.99
C ARG A 38 17.97 -2.43 -12.65
N GLN A 39 19.23 -2.52 -12.21
CA GLN A 39 19.59 -3.16 -10.95
C GLN A 39 19.00 -2.43 -9.75
N ALA A 40 19.03 -1.10 -9.72
CA ALA A 40 18.49 -0.29 -8.62
C ALA A 40 16.95 -0.38 -8.55
N MET A 41 16.25 -0.32 -9.69
CA MET A 41 14.80 -0.54 -9.77
C MET A 41 14.43 -1.93 -9.26
N ALA A 42 15.07 -2.98 -9.77
CA ALA A 42 14.82 -4.37 -9.40
C ALA A 42 15.14 -4.63 -7.92
N TYR A 43 16.23 -4.05 -7.41
CA TYR A 43 16.65 -4.19 -6.01
C TYR A 43 15.54 -3.79 -5.03
N SER A 44 14.94 -2.63 -5.23
CA SER A 44 13.88 -2.12 -4.36
C SER A 44 12.55 -2.82 -4.65
N LEU A 45 12.20 -3.01 -5.93
CA LEU A 45 10.93 -3.61 -6.33
C LEU A 45 10.79 -5.06 -5.84
N PHE A 46 11.89 -5.83 -5.80
CA PHE A 46 11.91 -7.23 -5.34
C PHE A 46 12.57 -7.43 -3.97
N ALA A 47 12.60 -6.38 -3.14
CA ALA A 47 13.12 -6.48 -1.77
C ALA A 47 12.24 -7.32 -0.82
N GLY A 48 11.09 -7.80 -1.28
CA GLY A 48 10.09 -8.52 -0.49
C GLY A 48 8.90 -7.64 -0.10
N GLY A 49 8.11 -8.10 0.87
CA GLY A 49 6.91 -7.43 1.37
C GLY A 49 5.63 -8.20 1.06
N LYS A 50 4.54 -7.89 1.80
CA LYS A 50 3.25 -8.62 1.74
C LYS A 50 2.44 -8.35 0.45
N ARG A 51 2.88 -7.40 -0.39
CA ARG A 51 2.19 -7.02 -1.65
C ARG A 51 0.69 -6.80 -1.47
N LEU A 52 0.31 -6.13 -0.38
CA LEU A 52 -1.08 -5.89 -0.03
C LEU A 52 -1.84 -5.14 -1.14
N ARG A 53 -1.26 -4.06 -1.69
CA ARG A 53 -1.92 -3.24 -2.71
C ARG A 53 -2.21 -4.02 -3.99
N PRO A 54 -1.27 -4.78 -4.60
CA PRO A 54 -1.58 -5.70 -5.70
C PRO A 54 -2.66 -6.71 -5.38
N ALA A 55 -2.64 -7.29 -4.16
CA ALA A 55 -3.64 -8.25 -3.74
C ALA A 55 -5.04 -7.62 -3.64
N LEU A 56 -5.13 -6.36 -3.20
CA LEU A 56 -6.38 -5.60 -3.18
C LEU A 56 -6.91 -5.31 -4.58
N VAL A 57 -6.04 -4.92 -5.53
CA VAL A 57 -6.45 -4.70 -6.93
C VAL A 57 -7.03 -5.99 -7.52
N MET A 58 -6.26 -7.07 -7.48
CA MET A 58 -6.65 -8.33 -8.08
C MET A 58 -7.85 -8.97 -7.38
N GLY A 59 -7.89 -8.92 -6.03
CA GLY A 59 -9.00 -9.48 -5.27
C GLY A 59 -10.31 -8.71 -5.46
N ALA A 60 -10.26 -7.40 -5.58
CA ALA A 60 -11.46 -6.60 -5.89
C ALA A 60 -12.01 -6.95 -7.28
N ALA A 61 -11.13 -7.19 -8.27
CA ALA A 61 -11.57 -7.63 -9.59
C ALA A 61 -12.23 -9.02 -9.54
N GLU A 62 -11.69 -9.96 -8.77
CA GLU A 62 -12.30 -11.29 -8.57
C GLU A 62 -13.66 -11.23 -7.89
N ILE A 63 -13.84 -10.35 -6.90
CA ILE A 63 -15.13 -10.19 -6.22
C ILE A 63 -16.23 -9.69 -7.17
N ILE A 64 -15.87 -8.83 -8.13
CA ILE A 64 -16.81 -8.20 -9.06
C ILE A 64 -17.04 -9.04 -10.32
N GLY A 65 -15.95 -9.60 -10.90
CA GLY A 65 -15.96 -10.17 -12.26
C GLY A 65 -15.47 -11.62 -12.36
N ASP A 66 -15.20 -12.28 -11.24
CA ASP A 66 -14.66 -13.65 -11.16
C ASP A 66 -13.28 -13.84 -11.83
N ASP A 67 -12.65 -12.76 -12.34
CA ASP A 67 -11.35 -12.80 -13.03
C ASP A 67 -10.51 -11.56 -12.66
N ASP A 68 -9.24 -11.78 -12.35
CA ASP A 68 -8.30 -10.73 -11.99
C ASP A 68 -7.28 -10.38 -13.11
N ILE A 69 -7.31 -11.08 -14.26
CA ILE A 69 -6.37 -10.88 -15.36
C ILE A 69 -6.38 -9.43 -15.87
N PRO A 70 -7.55 -8.80 -16.12
CA PRO A 70 -7.59 -7.40 -16.58
C PRO A 70 -7.02 -6.40 -15.58
N ALA A 71 -6.97 -6.77 -14.30
CA ALA A 71 -6.51 -5.90 -13.22
C ALA A 71 -4.99 -5.99 -12.96
N LEU A 72 -4.31 -7.00 -13.49
CA LEU A 72 -2.89 -7.23 -13.25
C LEU A 72 -1.98 -6.05 -13.63
N PRO A 73 -2.17 -5.34 -14.77
CA PRO A 73 -1.37 -4.16 -15.07
C PRO A 73 -1.52 -3.04 -14.02
N ALA A 74 -2.74 -2.77 -13.56
CA ALA A 74 -2.98 -1.78 -12.51
C ALA A 74 -2.35 -2.20 -11.16
N ALA A 75 -2.37 -3.50 -10.85
CA ALA A 75 -1.71 -4.06 -9.66
C ALA A 75 -0.19 -3.83 -9.71
N CYS A 76 0.45 -4.07 -10.86
CA CYS A 76 1.86 -3.79 -11.08
C CYS A 76 2.16 -2.30 -10.96
N ALA A 77 1.36 -1.45 -11.60
CA ALA A 77 1.53 0.00 -11.57
C ALA A 77 1.47 0.56 -10.12
N ILE A 78 0.47 0.16 -9.37
CA ILE A 78 0.29 0.61 -7.98
C ILE A 78 1.44 0.14 -7.08
N GLU A 79 1.96 -1.08 -7.26
CA GLU A 79 3.11 -1.56 -6.49
C GLU A 79 4.41 -0.84 -6.87
N MET A 80 4.60 -0.50 -8.15
CA MET A 80 5.74 0.33 -8.58
C MET A 80 5.65 1.74 -8.00
N ILE A 81 4.46 2.33 -7.95
CA ILE A 81 4.20 3.61 -7.29
C ILE A 81 4.51 3.53 -5.79
N HIS A 82 4.05 2.50 -5.12
CA HIS A 82 4.41 2.29 -3.71
C HIS A 82 5.92 2.12 -3.52
N THR A 83 6.58 1.40 -4.44
CA THR A 83 8.02 1.15 -4.33
C THR A 83 8.84 2.42 -4.54
N TYR A 84 8.49 3.27 -5.53
CA TYR A 84 9.21 4.53 -5.71
C TYR A 84 9.09 5.42 -4.47
N SER A 85 7.91 5.48 -3.85
CA SER A 85 7.74 6.29 -2.64
C SER A 85 8.66 5.83 -1.51
N LEU A 86 8.80 4.51 -1.31
CA LEU A 86 9.72 3.98 -0.33
C LEU A 86 11.18 4.29 -0.65
N ILE A 87 11.60 4.27 -1.94
CA ILE A 87 12.96 4.64 -2.34
C ILE A 87 13.24 6.10 -2.00
N HIS A 88 12.27 6.99 -2.26
CA HIS A 88 12.45 8.42 -2.00
C HIS A 88 12.32 8.75 -0.52
N ASP A 89 11.42 8.09 0.21
CA ASP A 89 11.29 8.25 1.67
C ASP A 89 12.59 7.87 2.40
N ASP A 90 13.33 6.86 1.92
CA ASP A 90 14.59 6.42 2.53
C ASP A 90 15.77 7.41 2.33
N LEU A 91 15.65 8.42 1.45
CA LEU A 91 16.76 9.35 1.14
C LEU A 91 17.16 10.20 2.34
N PRO A 92 18.46 10.66 2.40
CA PRO A 92 18.94 11.52 3.48
C PRO A 92 18.21 12.85 3.66
N CYS A 93 17.50 13.33 2.63
CA CYS A 93 16.67 14.54 2.70
C CYS A 93 15.22 14.26 3.14
N MET A 94 14.91 13.01 3.45
CA MET A 94 13.61 12.53 3.89
C MET A 94 13.77 11.81 5.25
N ASP A 95 13.46 10.52 5.35
CA ASP A 95 13.54 9.76 6.61
C ASP A 95 14.98 9.33 6.98
N ASP A 96 15.96 9.42 6.03
CA ASP A 96 17.38 9.02 6.18
C ASP A 96 17.55 7.58 6.71
N ASP A 97 16.75 6.66 6.21
CA ASP A 97 16.76 5.26 6.63
C ASP A 97 17.94 4.50 6.00
N ASP A 98 18.74 3.84 6.81
CA ASP A 98 19.86 2.99 6.36
C ASP A 98 19.40 1.61 5.88
N LEU A 99 18.33 1.09 6.48
CA LEU A 99 17.82 -0.26 6.24
C LEU A 99 16.30 -0.25 5.94
N ARG A 100 15.91 -1.08 4.97
CA ARG A 100 14.50 -1.38 4.69
C ARG A 100 14.29 -2.88 4.48
N ARG A 101 13.39 -3.48 5.24
CA ARG A 101 13.15 -4.94 5.22
C ARG A 101 14.44 -5.75 5.46
N GLY A 102 15.29 -5.26 6.38
CA GLY A 102 16.56 -5.89 6.74
C GLY A 102 17.68 -5.78 5.70
N LYS A 103 17.50 -4.99 4.62
CA LYS A 103 18.52 -4.75 3.58
C LYS A 103 18.90 -3.28 3.54
N PRO A 104 20.13 -2.93 3.13
CA PRO A 104 20.48 -1.54 2.86
C PRO A 104 19.49 -0.87 1.91
N THR A 105 19.16 0.39 2.18
CA THR A 105 18.27 1.17 1.30
C THR A 105 18.90 1.45 -0.05
N ALA A 106 18.12 1.84 -1.05
CA ALA A 106 18.60 2.05 -2.41
C ALA A 106 19.74 3.08 -2.47
N HIS A 107 19.64 4.16 -1.69
CA HIS A 107 20.68 5.20 -1.68
C HIS A 107 21.99 4.74 -1.03
N LYS A 108 21.93 3.83 -0.03
CA LYS A 108 23.13 3.21 0.56
C LYS A 108 23.78 2.23 -0.40
N GLN A 109 23.00 1.51 -1.21
CA GLN A 109 23.50 0.50 -2.14
C GLN A 109 24.02 1.08 -3.46
N TYR A 110 23.38 2.13 -4.00
CA TYR A 110 23.67 2.66 -5.34
C TYR A 110 24.03 4.15 -5.36
N GLY A 111 23.97 4.83 -4.21
CA GLY A 111 24.13 6.27 -4.08
C GLY A 111 22.83 7.04 -4.35
N GLU A 112 22.74 8.25 -3.79
CA GLU A 112 21.54 9.08 -3.80
C GLU A 112 21.01 9.37 -5.21
N ALA A 113 21.90 9.77 -6.14
CA ALA A 113 21.49 10.11 -7.50
C ALA A 113 20.84 8.93 -8.24
N ILE A 114 21.37 7.72 -8.07
CA ILE A 114 20.77 6.52 -8.69
C ILE A 114 19.47 6.14 -7.98
N ALA A 115 19.37 6.31 -6.67
CA ALA A 115 18.14 6.06 -5.94
C ALA A 115 17.00 7.00 -6.39
N VAL A 116 17.27 8.31 -6.52
CA VAL A 116 16.29 9.28 -7.07
C VAL A 116 15.83 8.84 -8.45
N LEU A 117 16.77 8.56 -9.37
CA LEU A 117 16.44 8.17 -10.75
C LEU A 117 15.72 6.81 -10.82
N ALA A 118 16.00 5.88 -9.91
CA ALA A 118 15.30 4.60 -9.84
C ALA A 118 13.83 4.80 -9.42
N GLY A 119 13.56 5.69 -8.46
CA GLY A 119 12.22 6.09 -8.07
C GLY A 119 11.46 6.76 -9.23
N ASP A 120 12.07 7.75 -9.89
CA ASP A 120 11.48 8.44 -11.05
C ASP A 120 11.14 7.48 -12.19
N ALA A 121 12.05 6.54 -12.47
CA ALA A 121 11.86 5.54 -13.52
C ALA A 121 10.72 4.56 -13.17
N LEU A 122 10.62 4.11 -11.93
CA LEU A 122 9.49 3.27 -11.47
C LEU A 122 8.16 4.01 -11.53
N LEU A 123 8.12 5.28 -11.10
CA LEU A 123 6.92 6.11 -11.19
C LEU A 123 6.45 6.27 -12.64
N THR A 124 7.38 6.58 -13.54
CA THR A 124 7.06 6.77 -14.96
C THR A 124 6.61 5.46 -15.62
N LEU A 125 7.32 4.35 -15.35
CA LEU A 125 6.95 3.02 -15.85
C LEU A 125 5.58 2.58 -15.32
N ALA A 126 5.25 2.91 -14.08
CA ALA A 126 3.93 2.60 -13.50
C ALA A 126 2.80 3.23 -14.33
N PHE A 127 2.93 4.48 -14.77
CA PHE A 127 1.92 5.12 -15.60
C PHE A 127 1.86 4.55 -17.03
N ASP A 128 2.98 4.14 -17.61
CA ASP A 128 3.02 3.43 -18.89
C ASP A 128 2.25 2.10 -18.79
N ILE A 129 2.51 1.32 -17.75
CA ILE A 129 1.80 0.06 -17.49
C ILE A 129 0.30 0.30 -17.19
N ALA A 130 -0.04 1.31 -16.38
CA ALA A 130 -1.44 1.65 -16.13
C ALA A 130 -2.18 2.05 -17.42
N ALA A 131 -1.51 2.75 -18.34
CA ALA A 131 -2.07 3.13 -19.63
C ALA A 131 -2.33 1.93 -20.55
N SER A 132 -1.61 0.81 -20.38
CA SER A 132 -1.84 -0.42 -21.14
C SER A 132 -3.19 -1.09 -20.84
N THR A 133 -3.91 -0.64 -19.83
CA THR A 133 -5.30 -1.05 -19.58
C THR A 133 -6.31 -0.45 -20.58
N ASP A 134 -5.90 0.52 -21.41
CA ASP A 134 -6.76 1.33 -22.28
C ASP A 134 -7.88 2.09 -21.53
N ARG A 135 -7.71 2.28 -20.21
CA ARG A 135 -8.67 2.92 -19.29
C ARG A 135 -8.07 4.20 -18.71
N THR A 136 -8.39 5.34 -19.29
CA THR A 136 -7.90 6.66 -18.81
C THR A 136 -8.43 7.02 -17.42
N ASP A 137 -9.58 6.49 -17.03
CA ASP A 137 -10.13 6.64 -15.68
C ASP A 137 -9.28 5.92 -14.62
N ILE A 138 -8.68 4.75 -14.94
CA ILE A 138 -7.72 4.05 -14.07
C ILE A 138 -6.44 4.87 -13.91
N VAL A 139 -5.87 5.36 -15.03
CA VAL A 139 -4.68 6.23 -14.99
C VAL A 139 -4.95 7.46 -14.12
N ARG A 140 -6.11 8.09 -14.27
CA ARG A 140 -6.50 9.26 -13.46
C ARG A 140 -6.66 8.91 -11.99
N LEU A 141 -7.32 7.79 -11.66
CA LEU A 141 -7.48 7.32 -10.28
C LEU A 141 -6.12 7.15 -9.60
N ILE A 142 -5.18 6.46 -10.26
CA ILE A 142 -3.84 6.21 -9.75
C ILE A 142 -3.08 7.53 -9.57
N ALA A 143 -3.16 8.44 -10.56
CA ALA A 143 -2.49 9.74 -10.51
C ALA A 143 -3.01 10.63 -9.36
N GLN A 144 -4.31 10.65 -9.12
CA GLN A 144 -4.90 11.38 -8.00
C GLN A 144 -4.48 10.80 -6.66
N ALA A 145 -4.53 9.47 -6.51
CA ALA A 145 -4.18 8.79 -5.27
C ALA A 145 -2.69 8.87 -4.92
N SER A 146 -1.80 8.94 -5.91
CA SER A 146 -0.34 9.05 -5.69
C SER A 146 0.17 10.49 -5.70
N GLY A 147 -0.60 11.44 -6.21
CA GLY A 147 -0.20 12.81 -6.49
C GLY A 147 -0.36 13.78 -5.31
N ALA A 148 -0.51 15.07 -5.66
CA ALA A 148 -0.50 16.19 -4.72
C ALA A 148 -1.65 16.20 -3.69
N GLU A 149 -2.81 15.62 -4.02
CA GLU A 149 -3.96 15.48 -3.11
C GLU A 149 -4.01 14.10 -2.41
N GLY A 150 -3.12 13.19 -2.81
CA GLY A 150 -2.98 11.84 -2.26
C GLY A 150 -1.64 11.65 -1.55
N MET A 151 -0.94 10.56 -1.89
CA MET A 151 0.25 10.08 -1.18
C MET A 151 1.36 11.14 -1.08
N ALA A 152 1.72 11.82 -2.17
CA ALA A 152 2.77 12.84 -2.14
C ALA A 152 2.37 14.05 -1.28
N GLY A 153 1.12 14.52 -1.39
CA GLY A 153 0.60 15.58 -0.52
C GLY A 153 0.52 15.16 0.95
N GLY A 154 0.13 13.91 1.21
CA GLY A 154 0.13 13.32 2.54
C GLY A 154 1.54 13.25 3.16
N GLN A 155 2.56 12.91 2.37
CA GLN A 155 3.95 12.92 2.80
C GLN A 155 4.42 14.35 3.18
N VAL A 156 4.02 15.37 2.43
CA VAL A 156 4.31 16.78 2.79
C VAL A 156 3.67 17.13 4.13
N LEU A 157 2.40 16.75 4.35
CA LEU A 157 1.73 17.00 5.63
C LEU A 157 2.41 16.27 6.79
N ASP A 158 2.87 15.04 6.57
CA ASP A 158 3.60 14.24 7.54
C ASP A 158 4.90 14.95 7.96
N ILE A 159 5.75 15.33 7.02
CA ILE A 159 6.99 16.08 7.27
C ILE A 159 6.72 17.41 8.01
N LEU A 160 5.69 18.15 7.61
CA LEU A 160 5.34 19.42 8.25
C LEU A 160 4.79 19.25 9.67
N SER A 161 4.36 18.05 10.04
CA SER A 161 3.85 17.68 11.37
C SER A 161 4.94 17.19 12.33
N GLU A 162 6.14 16.89 11.84
CA GLU A 162 7.26 16.42 12.67
C GLU A 162 7.61 17.42 13.78
N GLY A 163 7.87 16.90 14.97
CA GLY A 163 8.15 17.70 16.15
C GLY A 163 6.96 18.51 16.68
N LYS A 164 5.74 18.27 16.18
CA LYS A 164 4.51 18.95 16.61
C LYS A 164 3.48 17.94 17.11
N GLN A 165 2.75 18.28 18.15
CA GLN A 165 1.53 17.56 18.49
C GLN A 165 0.39 18.08 17.62
N VAL A 166 -0.10 17.25 16.69
CA VAL A 166 -1.26 17.60 15.86
C VAL A 166 -2.54 17.01 16.48
N PRO A 167 -3.71 17.64 16.27
CA PRO A 167 -5.00 17.07 16.67
C PRO A 167 -5.27 15.74 15.94
N LEU A 168 -6.10 14.88 16.53
CA LEU A 168 -6.47 13.59 15.94
C LEU A 168 -7.05 13.72 14.52
N GLU A 169 -7.86 14.74 14.27
CA GLU A 169 -8.43 15.01 12.94
C GLU A 169 -7.34 15.28 11.88
N GLU A 170 -6.30 16.02 12.24
CA GLU A 170 -5.18 16.28 11.32
C GLU A 170 -4.33 15.02 11.11
N LEU A 171 -4.10 14.22 12.16
CA LEU A 171 -3.45 12.92 12.01
C LEU A 171 -4.23 12.00 11.07
N GLN A 172 -5.55 11.93 11.23
CA GLN A 172 -6.43 11.17 10.33
C GLN A 172 -6.32 11.63 8.88
N ARG A 173 -6.25 12.95 8.64
CA ARG A 173 -6.06 13.53 7.32
C ARG A 173 -4.73 13.15 6.70
N ILE A 174 -3.64 13.21 7.47
CA ILE A 174 -2.30 12.80 7.02
C ILE A 174 -2.33 11.33 6.60
N HIS A 175 -2.84 10.45 7.45
CA HIS A 175 -2.91 9.01 7.20
C HIS A 175 -3.82 8.66 6.02
N ALA A 176 -4.96 9.32 5.90
CA ALA A 176 -5.88 9.13 4.78
C ALA A 176 -5.21 9.49 3.44
N ALA A 177 -4.44 10.58 3.40
CA ALA A 177 -3.74 11.01 2.19
C ALA A 177 -2.49 10.15 1.92
N LYS A 178 -1.57 10.03 2.88
CA LYS A 178 -0.27 9.35 2.70
C LYS A 178 -0.43 7.87 2.38
N THR A 179 -1.32 7.18 3.09
CA THR A 179 -1.46 5.71 3.02
C THR A 179 -2.83 5.29 2.49
N GLY A 180 -3.91 5.86 3.02
CA GLY A 180 -5.28 5.48 2.73
C GLY A 180 -5.67 5.67 1.27
N ALA A 181 -5.23 6.76 0.65
CA ALA A 181 -5.55 7.09 -0.73
C ALA A 181 -5.12 5.98 -1.72
N LEU A 182 -3.89 5.47 -1.58
CA LEU A 182 -3.40 4.42 -2.47
C LEU A 182 -4.02 3.05 -2.16
N ILE A 183 -4.38 2.77 -0.90
CA ILE A 183 -5.12 1.55 -0.51
C ILE A 183 -6.53 1.59 -1.12
N SER A 184 -7.26 2.68 -0.96
CA SER A 184 -8.60 2.85 -1.54
C SER A 184 -8.56 2.79 -3.06
N ALA A 185 -7.59 3.46 -3.71
CA ALA A 185 -7.39 3.40 -5.16
C ALA A 185 -7.09 1.99 -5.65
N SER A 186 -6.37 1.16 -4.87
CA SER A 186 -6.11 -0.24 -5.22
C SER A 186 -7.41 -1.03 -5.35
N VAL A 187 -8.28 -0.94 -4.35
CA VAL A 187 -9.59 -1.62 -4.36
C VAL A 187 -10.47 -1.10 -5.50
N CYS A 188 -10.54 0.24 -5.66
CA CYS A 188 -11.34 0.87 -6.71
C CYS A 188 -10.85 0.49 -8.12
N ALA A 189 -9.53 0.46 -8.35
CA ALA A 189 -8.96 0.10 -9.65
C ALA A 189 -9.37 -1.31 -10.07
N GLY A 190 -9.27 -2.29 -9.16
CA GLY A 190 -9.71 -3.65 -9.43
C GLY A 190 -11.20 -3.73 -9.75
N ALA A 191 -12.03 -3.10 -8.93
CA ALA A 191 -13.48 -3.06 -9.14
C ALA A 191 -13.87 -2.40 -10.49
N MET A 192 -13.23 -1.27 -10.83
CA MET A 192 -13.48 -0.56 -12.09
C MET A 192 -13.05 -1.38 -13.31
N LEU A 193 -11.93 -2.10 -13.24
CA LEU A 193 -11.45 -2.96 -14.33
C LEU A 193 -12.33 -4.20 -14.52
N ALA A 194 -12.99 -4.66 -13.48
CA ALA A 194 -14.02 -5.70 -13.54
C ALA A 194 -15.44 -5.16 -13.84
N ASN A 195 -15.56 -3.87 -14.22
CA ASN A 195 -16.81 -3.20 -14.60
C ASN A 195 -17.86 -3.14 -13.46
N ALA A 196 -17.42 -2.86 -12.24
CA ALA A 196 -18.31 -2.62 -11.10
C ALA A 196 -19.35 -1.53 -11.43
N ASN A 197 -20.59 -1.75 -11.03
CA ASN A 197 -21.61 -0.70 -11.08
C ASN A 197 -21.37 0.35 -9.98
N THR A 198 -22.16 1.43 -9.99
CA THR A 198 -22.00 2.56 -9.07
C THR A 198 -22.07 2.15 -7.60
N ASP A 199 -23.01 1.28 -7.24
CA ASP A 199 -23.20 0.86 -5.85
C ASP A 199 -22.06 -0.09 -5.40
N GLN A 200 -21.64 -0.99 -6.26
CA GLN A 200 -20.48 -1.86 -6.02
C GLN A 200 -19.20 -1.04 -5.86
N LEU A 201 -18.97 -0.05 -6.72
CA LEU A 201 -17.79 0.82 -6.61
C LEU A 201 -17.83 1.66 -5.34
N ALA A 202 -18.98 2.17 -4.92
CA ALA A 202 -19.14 2.89 -3.66
C ALA A 202 -18.81 2.00 -2.45
N ALA A 203 -19.30 0.76 -2.44
CA ALA A 203 -19.02 -0.22 -1.39
C ALA A 203 -17.51 -0.58 -1.33
N MET A 204 -16.88 -0.82 -2.48
CA MET A 204 -15.45 -1.11 -2.57
C MET A 204 -14.61 0.09 -2.13
N LYS A 205 -15.00 1.31 -2.47
CA LYS A 205 -14.34 2.53 -2.01
C LYS A 205 -14.42 2.66 -0.50
N ALA A 206 -15.61 2.48 0.09
CA ALA A 206 -15.78 2.52 1.55
C ALA A 206 -14.91 1.46 2.25
N TYR A 207 -14.89 0.22 1.71
CA TYR A 207 -13.98 -0.81 2.20
C TYR A 207 -12.51 -0.36 2.20
N GLY A 208 -12.04 0.19 1.07
CA GLY A 208 -10.66 0.64 0.94
C GLY A 208 -10.29 1.79 1.89
N GLU A 209 -11.20 2.73 2.12
CA GLU A 209 -11.02 3.84 3.04
C GLU A 209 -10.93 3.36 4.50
N TYR A 210 -11.84 2.50 4.95
CA TYR A 210 -11.82 1.94 6.30
C TYR A 210 -10.65 0.97 6.52
N LEU A 211 -10.30 0.15 5.52
CA LEU A 211 -9.13 -0.71 5.59
C LEU A 211 -7.83 0.11 5.71
N GLY A 212 -7.71 1.21 4.97
CA GLY A 212 -6.58 2.12 5.05
C GLY A 212 -6.45 2.75 6.44
N LEU A 213 -7.56 3.15 7.03
CA LEU A 213 -7.60 3.66 8.41
C LEU A 213 -7.18 2.59 9.42
N ALA A 214 -7.78 1.39 9.35
CA ALA A 214 -7.43 0.28 10.24
C ALA A 214 -5.95 -0.10 10.12
N PHE A 215 -5.43 -0.14 8.89
CA PHE A 215 -4.03 -0.44 8.60
C PHE A 215 -3.09 0.55 9.28
N GLN A 216 -3.37 1.86 9.17
CA GLN A 216 -2.50 2.88 9.73
C GLN A 216 -2.55 2.90 11.27
N ILE A 217 -3.73 2.75 11.87
CA ILE A 217 -3.84 2.66 13.33
C ILE A 217 -3.07 1.43 13.84
N ALA A 218 -3.16 0.29 13.13
CA ALA A 218 -2.43 -0.91 13.49
C ALA A 218 -0.90 -0.72 13.34
N ASP A 219 -0.44 0.00 12.31
CA ASP A 219 0.99 0.33 12.16
C ASP A 219 1.49 1.19 13.32
N ASP A 220 0.76 2.24 13.71
CA ASP A 220 1.09 3.09 14.87
C ASP A 220 1.14 2.28 16.17
N ILE A 221 0.24 1.32 16.35
CA ILE A 221 0.24 0.42 17.51
C ILE A 221 1.48 -0.47 17.49
N LEU A 222 1.83 -1.04 16.34
CA LEU A 222 2.99 -1.92 16.19
C LEU A 222 4.31 -1.17 16.41
N ASP A 223 4.40 0.11 16.07
CA ASP A 223 5.59 0.92 16.36
C ASP A 223 5.82 1.08 17.88
N VAL A 224 4.76 1.01 18.69
CA VAL A 224 4.85 1.14 20.18
C VAL A 224 5.09 -0.20 20.87
N VAL A 225 4.43 -1.30 20.40
CA VAL A 225 4.38 -2.58 21.15
C VAL A 225 4.96 -3.77 20.37
N GLY A 226 5.39 -3.56 19.14
CA GLY A 226 5.85 -4.62 18.26
C GLY A 226 7.23 -5.19 18.63
N ASP A 227 7.61 -6.29 17.99
CA ASP A 227 8.95 -6.88 18.07
C ASP A 227 9.79 -6.39 16.88
N GLU A 228 10.94 -5.77 17.14
CA GLU A 228 11.87 -5.28 16.11
C GLU A 228 12.25 -6.35 15.10
N ALA A 229 12.43 -7.60 15.56
CA ALA A 229 12.78 -8.72 14.67
C ALA A 229 11.63 -9.08 13.71
N ALA A 230 10.37 -8.87 14.13
CA ALA A 230 9.20 -9.15 13.34
C ALA A 230 8.84 -8.00 12.37
N ILE A 231 9.05 -6.76 12.79
CA ILE A 231 8.71 -5.55 12.03
C ILE A 231 9.80 -5.21 10.99
N GLY A 232 11.06 -5.57 11.27
CA GLY A 232 12.21 -5.29 10.40
C GLY A 232 12.65 -3.81 10.41
N LYS A 233 12.18 -3.03 11.40
CA LYS A 233 12.56 -1.66 11.74
C LYS A 233 12.74 -1.53 13.24
N PRO A 234 13.54 -0.55 13.74
CA PRO A 234 13.57 -0.22 15.16
C PRO A 234 12.17 0.17 15.66
N VAL A 235 11.77 -0.34 16.84
CA VAL A 235 10.55 0.07 17.54
C VAL A 235 10.76 1.48 18.11
N GLY A 236 9.71 2.32 18.10
CA GLY A 236 9.78 3.70 18.59
C GLY A 236 10.40 4.68 17.60
N SER A 237 10.44 4.34 16.32
CA SER A 237 10.93 5.25 15.27
C SER A 237 10.10 6.54 15.22
N ASP A 238 8.78 6.45 15.39
CA ASP A 238 7.88 7.59 15.40
C ASP A 238 8.07 8.47 16.65
N GLU A 239 8.36 7.87 17.81
CA GLU A 239 8.69 8.60 19.03
C GLU A 239 10.03 9.34 18.89
N ALA A 240 11.04 8.71 18.28
CA ALA A 240 12.34 9.33 18.03
C ALA A 240 12.24 10.56 17.12
N LEU A 241 11.31 10.56 16.15
CA LEU A 241 11.01 11.68 15.27
C LEU A 241 9.98 12.65 15.87
N ASN A 242 9.50 12.43 17.10
CA ASN A 242 8.43 13.19 17.75
C ASN A 242 7.17 13.29 16.85
N LYS A 243 6.83 12.23 16.13
CA LYS A 243 5.60 12.14 15.32
C LYS A 243 4.38 11.91 16.22
N SER A 244 3.26 12.51 15.87
CA SER A 244 1.98 12.18 16.51
C SER A 244 1.49 10.83 16.00
N THR A 245 1.08 9.95 16.91
CA THR A 245 0.51 8.62 16.62
C THR A 245 -0.81 8.45 17.34
N TYR A 246 -1.64 7.50 16.90
CA TYR A 246 -2.88 7.16 17.59
C TYR A 246 -2.63 6.78 19.06
N PRO A 247 -1.71 5.86 19.38
CA PRO A 247 -1.41 5.55 20.79
C PRO A 247 -0.96 6.78 21.61
N GLY A 248 -0.18 7.67 21.00
CA GLY A 248 0.30 8.89 21.65
C GLY A 248 -0.81 9.90 21.95
N LEU A 249 -1.83 10.00 21.07
CA LEU A 249 -2.93 10.96 21.23
C LEU A 249 -4.07 10.43 22.08
N VAL A 250 -4.45 9.17 21.94
CA VAL A 250 -5.66 8.62 22.60
C VAL A 250 -5.38 7.48 23.57
N GLY A 251 -4.14 7.04 23.69
CA GLY A 251 -3.73 5.87 24.47
C GLY A 251 -3.92 4.56 23.69
N ILE A 252 -3.11 3.55 24.06
CA ILE A 252 -3.00 2.27 23.34
C ILE A 252 -4.32 1.49 23.28
N ASP A 253 -5.09 1.45 24.39
CA ASP A 253 -6.34 0.68 24.45
C ASP A 253 -7.41 1.31 23.58
N HIS A 254 -7.48 2.64 23.53
CA HIS A 254 -8.42 3.34 22.67
C HIS A 254 -8.00 3.25 21.20
N ALA A 255 -6.70 3.31 20.88
CA ALA A 255 -6.21 3.07 19.54
C ALA A 255 -6.58 1.65 19.03
N ARG A 256 -6.46 0.62 19.88
CA ARG A 256 -6.92 -0.74 19.54
C ARG A 256 -8.42 -0.82 19.28
N LEU A 257 -9.24 -0.09 20.04
CA LEU A 257 -10.67 -0.01 19.81
C LEU A 257 -10.97 0.63 18.46
N LEU A 258 -10.36 1.78 18.15
CA LEU A 258 -10.54 2.49 16.88
C LEU A 258 -10.10 1.63 15.68
N ALA A 259 -9.00 0.88 15.81
CA ALA A 259 -8.55 -0.04 14.76
C ALA A 259 -9.59 -1.13 14.45
N ARG A 260 -10.20 -1.72 15.50
CA ARG A 260 -11.26 -2.73 15.37
C ARG A 260 -12.53 -2.13 14.77
N GLU A 261 -12.96 -0.96 15.23
CA GLU A 261 -14.12 -0.25 14.67
C GLU A 261 -13.94 0.04 13.17
N ALA A 262 -12.74 0.46 12.76
CA ALA A 262 -12.42 0.67 11.36
C ALA A 262 -12.45 -0.65 10.55
N ALA A 263 -11.90 -1.75 11.10
CA ALA A 263 -11.96 -3.06 10.47
C ALA A 263 -13.40 -3.57 10.33
N ASP A 264 -14.23 -3.39 11.36
CA ASP A 264 -15.65 -3.78 11.34
C ASP A 264 -16.42 -2.95 10.29
N ALA A 265 -16.14 -1.65 10.17
CA ALA A 265 -16.72 -0.79 9.14
C ALA A 265 -16.31 -1.24 7.72
N ALA A 266 -15.04 -1.65 7.54
CA ALA A 266 -14.59 -2.25 6.28
C ALA A 266 -15.34 -3.55 5.97
N ILE A 267 -15.48 -4.44 6.94
CA ILE A 267 -16.22 -5.72 6.78
C ILE A 267 -17.69 -5.45 6.39
N ASN A 268 -18.33 -4.50 7.06
CA ASN A 268 -19.73 -4.15 6.80
C ASN A 268 -19.92 -3.55 5.41
N ALA A 269 -18.98 -2.78 4.89
CA ALA A 269 -19.02 -2.25 3.53
C ALA A 269 -19.09 -3.34 2.45
N LEU A 270 -18.64 -4.57 2.78
CA LEU A 270 -18.66 -5.71 1.86
C LEU A 270 -19.96 -6.53 1.90
N GLU A 271 -20.98 -6.11 2.67
CA GLU A 271 -22.27 -6.83 2.77
C GLU A 271 -22.90 -7.13 1.39
N PRO A 272 -22.90 -6.19 0.41
CA PRO A 272 -23.53 -6.42 -0.89
C PRO A 272 -22.91 -7.57 -1.71
N PHE A 273 -21.70 -8.02 -1.39
CA PHE A 273 -20.97 -9.01 -2.17
C PHE A 273 -21.12 -10.46 -1.66
N GLY A 274 -21.85 -10.69 -0.56
CA GLY A 274 -22.06 -12.04 -0.02
C GLY A 274 -20.74 -12.77 0.21
N ASP A 275 -20.72 -14.09 -0.09
CA ASP A 275 -19.56 -14.95 0.19
C ASP A 275 -18.33 -14.68 -0.69
N SER A 276 -18.48 -14.05 -1.86
CA SER A 276 -17.35 -13.72 -2.73
C SER A 276 -16.34 -12.79 -2.06
N ALA A 277 -16.78 -11.98 -1.08
CA ALA A 277 -15.94 -11.06 -0.34
C ALA A 277 -15.35 -11.64 0.98
N ASN A 278 -15.51 -12.95 1.25
CA ASN A 278 -15.04 -13.53 2.53
C ASN A 278 -13.54 -13.36 2.75
N THR A 279 -12.72 -13.45 1.70
CA THR A 279 -11.28 -13.21 1.80
C THR A 279 -10.95 -11.76 2.19
N PHE A 280 -11.68 -10.79 1.67
CA PHE A 280 -11.49 -9.37 2.03
C PHE A 280 -11.97 -9.07 3.46
N ARG A 281 -13.06 -9.73 3.92
CA ARG A 281 -13.46 -9.64 5.34
C ARG A 281 -12.38 -10.20 6.27
N ALA A 282 -11.85 -11.37 5.92
CA ALA A 282 -10.74 -11.98 6.67
C ALA A 282 -9.47 -11.10 6.62
N LEU A 283 -9.19 -10.43 5.49
CA LEU A 283 -8.06 -9.50 5.36
C LEU A 283 -8.21 -8.27 6.27
N ALA A 284 -9.42 -7.70 6.38
CA ALA A 284 -9.67 -6.56 7.27
C ALA A 284 -9.44 -6.95 8.75
N ALA A 285 -9.91 -8.11 9.18
CA ALA A 285 -9.63 -8.65 10.51
C ALA A 285 -8.11 -8.90 10.70
N TYR A 286 -7.47 -9.54 9.73
CA TYR A 286 -6.02 -9.82 9.79
C TYR A 286 -5.16 -8.58 9.95
N VAL A 287 -5.54 -7.44 9.35
CA VAL A 287 -4.78 -6.18 9.43
C VAL A 287 -4.67 -5.68 10.87
N VAL A 288 -5.71 -5.85 11.69
CA VAL A 288 -5.72 -5.36 13.09
C VAL A 288 -5.24 -6.39 14.09
N ASP A 289 -5.28 -7.68 13.72
CA ASP A 289 -4.84 -8.78 14.60
C ASP A 289 -3.38 -9.21 14.33
N ARG A 290 -2.69 -8.63 13.34
CA ARG A 290 -1.30 -8.96 13.01
C ARG A 290 -0.35 -8.51 14.13
N GLU A 291 0.67 -9.31 14.38
CA GLU A 291 1.76 -9.03 15.32
C GLU A 291 3.00 -8.44 14.61
N SER A 292 2.96 -8.37 13.26
CA SER A 292 4.07 -7.91 12.42
C SER A 292 3.61 -7.44 11.03
#